data_acc75eba9edcc7135b392b9398cebfd3
#
_entry.id   acc75eba9edcc7135b392b9398cebfd3
#
_cell.length_a   1.000
_cell.length_b   1.000
_cell.length_c   1.000
_cell.angle_alpha   90.00
_cell.angle_beta   90.00
_cell.angle_gamma   90.00
#
_symmetry.space_group_name_H-M   'P 1'
#
loop_
_entity.id
_entity.type
_entity.pdbx_description
1 polymer ?
#
loop_
_entity_poly.entity_id
_entity_poly.type
_entity_poly.pdbx_seq_one_letter_code
_entity_poly.pdbx_strand_id
1 'polypeptide(L)'
;EALVRREGRPFVVKNPLCSPTSPIHTIVCETPEDTLAWLPRIDDAEGIFLQEYLGRREAGHIALVSDGEIHSLVTNQEYKRAFDGNLGIVAGAPLGGLVERDPGDRYGLARELLEPLRPWFREVGFRGPVQVTAIRHDDRWHVLEYNVRLGVTSGPMIASMLANPLETFGRCALGLPLNPQWRPGKEFGCNL
;
A
#
# COMPACT_ATOMS: atom_id res chain seq x y z
N GLU A 1 -10.81 -24.79 -2.93
CA GLU A 1 -12.26 -24.72 -3.12
C GLU A 1 -13.05 -25.07 -1.84
N ALA A 2 -12.69 -26.17 -1.14
CA ALA A 2 -13.40 -26.58 0.08
C ALA A 2 -13.52 -25.48 1.14
N LEU A 3 -12.45 -24.68 1.33
CA LEU A 3 -12.47 -23.54 2.24
C LEU A 3 -13.52 -22.51 1.82
N VAL A 4 -13.53 -22.11 0.55
CA VAL A 4 -14.46 -21.09 0.03
C VAL A 4 -15.91 -21.54 0.20
N ARG A 5 -16.21 -22.82 -0.11
CA ARG A 5 -17.55 -23.38 0.05
C ARG A 5 -17.99 -23.43 1.51
N ARG A 6 -17.06 -23.75 2.43
CA ARG A 6 -17.34 -23.81 3.86
C ARG A 6 -17.60 -22.43 4.45
N GLU A 7 -16.74 -21.45 4.08
CA GLU A 7 -16.80 -20.10 4.65
C GLU A 7 -17.92 -19.25 4.04
N GLY A 8 -18.34 -19.53 2.79
CA GLY A 8 -19.41 -18.79 2.10
C GLY A 8 -19.09 -17.33 1.84
N ARG A 9 -17.78 -16.98 1.77
CA ARG A 9 -17.31 -15.60 1.56
C ARG A 9 -16.26 -15.51 0.46
N PRO A 10 -16.08 -14.31 -0.15
CA PRO A 10 -15.10 -14.10 -1.19
C PRO A 10 -13.68 -14.02 -0.65
N PHE A 11 -12.71 -14.34 -1.52
CA PHE A 11 -11.29 -14.24 -1.21
C PHE A 11 -10.54 -13.56 -2.35
N VAL A 12 -9.47 -12.87 -1.99
CA VAL A 12 -8.44 -12.44 -2.92
C VAL A 12 -7.45 -13.59 -3.06
N VAL A 13 -7.21 -14.02 -4.30
CA VAL A 13 -6.22 -15.07 -4.60
C VAL A 13 -4.89 -14.40 -4.94
N LYS A 14 -3.84 -14.79 -4.25
CA LYS A 14 -2.49 -14.20 -4.41
C LYS A 14 -1.45 -15.30 -4.67
N ASN A 15 -0.48 -14.98 -5.54
CA ASN A 15 0.76 -15.73 -5.68
C ASN A 15 1.76 -15.23 -4.63
N PRO A 16 2.31 -16.10 -3.76
CA PRO A 16 3.24 -15.71 -2.71
C PRO A 16 4.60 -15.23 -3.22
N LEU A 17 5.02 -15.70 -4.40
CA LEU A 17 6.35 -15.41 -4.93
C LEU A 17 6.41 -14.10 -5.73
N CYS A 18 5.27 -13.55 -6.15
CA CYS A 18 5.21 -12.35 -7.00
C CYS A 18 6.20 -12.39 -8.17
N SER A 19 6.40 -13.59 -8.76
CA SER A 19 7.36 -13.81 -9.83
C SER A 19 7.03 -12.93 -11.04
N PRO A 20 8.00 -12.26 -11.66
CA PRO A 20 7.78 -11.50 -12.89
C PRO A 20 7.23 -12.36 -14.04
N THR A 21 7.43 -13.67 -13.98
CA THR A 21 6.97 -14.65 -14.97
C THR A 21 5.58 -15.19 -14.66
N SER A 22 5.07 -14.96 -13.45
CA SER A 22 3.70 -15.35 -13.13
C SER A 22 2.69 -14.42 -13.83
N PRO A 23 1.80 -14.95 -14.64
CA PRO A 23 0.78 -14.14 -15.35
C PRO A 23 -0.26 -13.55 -14.38
N ILE A 24 -0.29 -14.01 -13.13
CA ILE A 24 -1.31 -13.63 -12.15
C ILE A 24 -0.64 -13.37 -10.80
N HIS A 25 -0.58 -12.09 -10.40
CA HIS A 25 -0.09 -11.70 -9.08
C HIS A 25 -1.21 -11.64 -8.04
N THR A 26 -2.36 -11.12 -8.41
CA THR A 26 -3.50 -10.91 -7.51
C THR A 26 -4.80 -10.94 -8.31
N ILE A 27 -5.74 -11.78 -7.87
CA ILE A 27 -7.10 -11.81 -8.40
C ILE A 27 -8.03 -11.41 -7.26
N VAL A 28 -8.71 -10.28 -7.44
CA VAL A 28 -9.73 -9.81 -6.49
C VAL A 28 -11.06 -10.42 -6.88
N CYS A 29 -11.57 -11.31 -6.05
CA CYS A 29 -12.90 -11.89 -6.18
C CYS A 29 -13.81 -11.22 -5.15
N GLU A 30 -14.95 -10.74 -5.60
CA GLU A 30 -15.89 -9.98 -4.75
C GLU A 30 -17.07 -10.82 -4.29
N THR A 31 -17.21 -12.02 -4.88
CA THR A 31 -18.20 -13.02 -4.49
C THR A 31 -17.53 -14.39 -4.29
N PRO A 32 -18.13 -15.29 -3.50
CA PRO A 32 -17.64 -16.66 -3.37
C PRO A 32 -17.62 -17.40 -4.72
N GLU A 33 -18.61 -17.12 -5.58
CA GLU A 33 -18.75 -17.70 -6.93
C GLU A 33 -17.59 -17.28 -7.82
N ASP A 34 -17.18 -16.00 -7.77
CA ASP A 34 -15.99 -15.51 -8.49
C ASP A 34 -14.74 -16.26 -8.04
N THR A 35 -14.56 -16.42 -6.71
CA THR A 35 -13.42 -17.15 -6.18
C THR A 35 -13.40 -18.60 -6.69
N LEU A 36 -14.54 -19.29 -6.66
CA LEU A 36 -14.66 -20.66 -7.15
C LEU A 36 -14.47 -20.77 -8.65
N ALA A 37 -14.87 -19.76 -9.43
CA ALA A 37 -14.68 -19.74 -10.87
C ALA A 37 -13.23 -19.51 -11.29
N TRP A 38 -12.45 -18.78 -10.50
CA TRP A 38 -11.05 -18.48 -10.79
C TRP A 38 -10.09 -19.59 -10.33
N LEU A 39 -10.30 -20.21 -9.18
CA LEU A 39 -9.38 -21.21 -8.61
C LEU A 39 -8.94 -22.31 -9.58
N PRO A 40 -9.85 -22.93 -10.39
CA PRO A 40 -9.43 -23.98 -11.33
C PRO A 40 -8.63 -23.48 -12.54
N ARG A 41 -8.56 -22.15 -12.75
CA ARG A 41 -7.89 -21.50 -13.89
C ARG A 41 -6.50 -20.99 -13.56
N ILE A 42 -6.12 -21.07 -12.28
CA ILE A 42 -4.84 -20.56 -11.81
C ILE A 42 -3.84 -21.70 -11.87
N ASP A 43 -2.71 -21.44 -12.52
CA ASP A 43 -1.54 -22.29 -12.36
C ASP A 43 -1.00 -22.11 -10.95
N ASP A 44 -1.12 -23.15 -10.12
CA ASP A 44 -0.70 -23.13 -8.73
C ASP A 44 0.65 -23.83 -8.50
N ALA A 45 1.43 -24.05 -9.57
CA ALA A 45 2.74 -24.71 -9.48
C ALA A 45 3.68 -24.00 -8.49
N GLU A 46 3.54 -22.69 -8.32
CA GLU A 46 4.29 -21.87 -7.35
C GLU A 46 3.55 -21.72 -5.98
N GLY A 47 2.39 -22.35 -5.86
CA GLY A 47 1.50 -22.18 -4.73
C GLY A 47 0.65 -20.90 -4.84
N ILE A 48 -0.45 -20.90 -4.11
CA ILE A 48 -1.34 -19.76 -3.93
C ILE A 48 -1.73 -19.62 -2.47
N PHE A 49 -2.10 -18.42 -2.04
CA PHE A 49 -2.80 -18.24 -0.78
C PHE A 49 -4.06 -17.41 -0.96
N LEU A 50 -5.01 -17.62 -0.07
CA LEU A 50 -6.27 -16.91 -0.04
C LEU A 50 -6.24 -15.87 1.07
N GLN A 51 -6.46 -14.62 0.71
CA GLN A 51 -6.64 -13.51 1.64
C GLN A 51 -8.13 -13.15 1.69
N GLU A 52 -8.66 -12.92 2.87
CA GLU A 52 -10.03 -12.46 3.02
C GLU A 52 -10.29 -11.17 2.26
N TYR A 53 -11.38 -11.10 1.52
CA TYR A 53 -11.82 -9.88 0.85
C TYR A 53 -12.63 -9.02 1.81
N LEU A 54 -12.12 -7.86 2.14
CA LEU A 54 -12.70 -6.92 3.11
C LEU A 54 -13.35 -5.69 2.46
N GLY A 55 -13.54 -5.71 1.14
CA GLY A 55 -14.15 -4.60 0.41
C GLY A 55 -13.16 -3.74 -0.36
N ARG A 56 -13.59 -2.54 -0.75
CA ARG A 56 -12.86 -1.65 -1.68
C ARG A 56 -12.34 -0.36 -1.03
N ARG A 57 -12.54 -0.16 0.29
CA ARG A 57 -12.10 1.06 0.99
C ARG A 57 -10.60 1.00 1.30
N GLU A 58 -9.79 1.03 0.25
CA GLU A 58 -8.34 0.99 0.30
C GLU A 58 -7.78 2.40 0.49
N ALA A 59 -6.78 2.52 1.34
CA ALA A 59 -5.92 3.68 1.46
C ALA A 59 -4.50 3.25 1.79
N GLY A 60 -3.54 4.10 1.48
CA GLY A 60 -2.15 3.92 1.87
C GLY A 60 -1.66 5.09 2.71
N HIS A 61 -0.58 4.85 3.45
CA HIS A 61 0.15 5.90 4.16
C HIS A 61 1.64 5.73 3.91
N ILE A 62 2.31 6.83 3.60
CA ILE A 62 3.73 6.84 3.30
C ILE A 62 4.45 7.65 4.37
N ALA A 63 5.45 7.02 4.97
CA ALA A 63 6.33 7.61 5.94
C ALA A 63 7.80 7.41 5.54
N LEU A 64 8.69 8.21 6.12
CA LEU A 64 10.12 7.95 6.13
C LEU A 64 10.52 7.43 7.51
N VAL A 65 11.35 6.39 7.53
CA VAL A 65 11.96 5.88 8.75
C VAL A 65 13.42 6.31 8.76
N SER A 66 13.81 6.98 9.84
CA SER A 66 15.18 7.45 10.05
C SER A 66 15.55 7.26 11.51
N ASP A 67 16.62 6.53 11.78
CA ASP A 67 17.08 6.21 13.14
C ASP A 67 15.97 5.61 14.05
N GLY A 68 15.13 4.75 13.44
CA GLY A 68 13.99 4.11 14.13
C GLY A 68 12.81 5.04 14.43
N GLU A 69 12.87 6.31 13.99
CA GLU A 69 11.76 7.25 14.09
C GLU A 69 10.93 7.25 12.80
N ILE A 70 9.61 7.29 12.93
CA ILE A 70 8.66 7.25 11.81
C ILE A 70 8.14 8.68 11.57
N HIS A 71 8.40 9.18 10.37
CA HIS A 71 8.00 10.51 9.94
C HIS A 71 6.93 10.40 8.87
N SER A 72 5.67 10.55 9.25
CA SER A 72 4.52 10.54 8.35
C SER A 72 4.62 11.66 7.32
N LEU A 73 4.34 11.35 6.07
CA LEU A 73 4.34 12.31 4.98
C LEU A 73 2.95 12.54 4.40
N VAL A 74 2.38 11.51 3.82
CA VAL A 74 1.11 11.60 3.08
C VAL A 74 0.26 10.37 3.29
N THR A 75 -1.05 10.56 3.22
CA THR A 75 -2.02 9.49 2.97
C THR A 75 -2.36 9.49 1.49
N ASN A 76 -2.51 8.31 0.89
CA ASN A 76 -2.73 8.17 -0.54
C ASN A 76 -3.85 7.17 -0.87
N GLN A 77 -4.44 7.35 -2.04
CA GLN A 77 -5.27 6.36 -2.71
C GLN A 77 -4.64 6.03 -4.06
N GLU A 78 -4.70 4.76 -4.44
CA GLU A 78 -4.21 4.27 -5.72
C GLU A 78 -5.38 3.74 -6.54
N TYR A 79 -5.40 4.11 -7.83
CA TYR A 79 -6.37 3.63 -8.80
C TYR A 79 -5.71 2.53 -9.62
N LYS A 80 -6.14 1.29 -9.40
CA LYS A 80 -5.53 0.08 -9.96
C LYS A 80 -6.42 -0.63 -10.98
N ARG A 81 -7.64 -0.13 -11.21
CA ARG A 81 -8.58 -0.77 -12.15
C ARG A 81 -8.51 -0.11 -13.52
N ALA A 82 -8.68 -0.94 -14.56
CA ALA A 82 -8.42 -0.58 -15.95
C ALA A 82 -9.39 0.46 -16.53
N PHE A 83 -10.58 0.61 -15.96
CA PHE A 83 -11.63 1.46 -16.51
C PHE A 83 -12.12 2.51 -15.50
N ASP A 84 -12.72 3.56 -16.02
CA ASP A 84 -13.34 4.63 -15.25
C ASP A 84 -14.33 4.10 -14.20
N GLY A 85 -14.54 4.89 -13.14
CA GLY A 85 -15.43 4.48 -12.03
C GLY A 85 -14.85 3.34 -11.17
N ASN A 86 -13.55 3.10 -11.21
CA ASN A 86 -12.88 2.00 -10.49
C ASN A 86 -13.46 0.63 -10.90
N LEU A 87 -13.63 0.42 -12.21
CA LEU A 87 -14.19 -0.78 -12.82
C LEU A 87 -13.12 -1.60 -13.56
N GLY A 88 -13.48 -2.85 -13.89
CA GLY A 88 -12.64 -3.76 -14.66
C GLY A 88 -11.60 -4.50 -13.82
N ILE A 89 -10.65 -5.09 -14.52
CA ILE A 89 -9.56 -5.87 -13.91
C ILE A 89 -8.61 -4.98 -13.11
N VAL A 90 -8.01 -5.56 -12.08
CA VAL A 90 -6.95 -4.91 -11.31
C VAL A 90 -5.64 -4.99 -12.08
N ALA A 91 -5.00 -3.87 -12.35
CA ALA A 91 -3.67 -3.80 -12.93
C ALA A 91 -2.59 -4.17 -11.88
N GLY A 92 -1.46 -4.69 -12.35
CA GLY A 92 -0.33 -5.03 -11.47
C GLY A 92 0.37 -3.82 -10.84
N ALA A 93 0.13 -2.61 -11.38
CA ALA A 93 0.62 -1.36 -10.85
C ALA A 93 -0.49 -0.30 -10.86
N PRO A 94 -0.41 0.73 -10.01
CA PRO A 94 -1.37 1.84 -10.04
C PRO A 94 -1.35 2.56 -11.40
N LEU A 95 -2.51 2.82 -11.95
CA LEU A 95 -2.71 3.63 -13.15
C LEU A 95 -2.83 5.11 -12.83
N GLY A 96 -3.16 5.43 -11.60
CA GLY A 96 -3.23 6.78 -11.08
C GLY A 96 -3.24 6.80 -9.56
N GLY A 97 -3.10 7.98 -8.98
CA GLY A 97 -3.13 8.13 -7.53
C GLY A 97 -3.46 9.54 -7.08
N LEU A 98 -3.99 9.61 -5.88
CA LEU A 98 -4.17 10.84 -5.12
C LEU A 98 -3.30 10.78 -3.88
N VAL A 99 -2.71 11.91 -3.49
CA VAL A 99 -2.06 12.08 -2.20
C VAL A 99 -2.61 13.28 -1.47
N GLU A 100 -2.71 13.16 -0.15
CA GLU A 100 -3.00 14.24 0.77
C GLU A 100 -1.83 14.36 1.74
N ARG A 101 -1.32 15.57 1.93
CA ARG A 101 -0.33 15.87 2.97
C ARG A 101 -0.89 15.51 4.34
N ASP A 102 -0.23 14.58 5.04
CA ASP A 102 -0.72 14.06 6.31
C ASP A 102 0.40 13.74 7.32
N PRO A 103 1.20 14.76 7.72
CA PRO A 103 2.26 14.55 8.70
C PRO A 103 1.71 14.21 10.09
N GLY A 104 0.43 14.45 10.34
CA GLY A 104 -0.24 14.17 11.62
C GLY A 104 -0.95 12.83 11.69
N ASP A 105 -0.87 12.02 10.62
CA ASP A 105 -1.56 10.73 10.54
C ASP A 105 -3.05 10.83 10.89
N ARG A 106 -3.77 11.74 10.23
CA ARG A 106 -5.19 12.04 10.47
C ARG A 106 -6.07 10.79 10.47
N TYR A 107 -5.77 9.85 9.60
CA TYR A 107 -6.54 8.63 9.42
C TYR A 107 -6.09 7.47 10.28
N GLY A 108 -4.99 7.62 11.04
CA GLY A 108 -4.49 6.65 12.00
C GLY A 108 -3.76 5.45 11.37
N LEU A 109 -3.43 5.51 10.09
CA LEU A 109 -2.73 4.41 9.40
C LEU A 109 -1.32 4.18 9.94
N ALA A 110 -0.55 5.25 10.16
CA ALA A 110 0.78 5.12 10.74
C ALA A 110 0.70 4.62 12.18
N ARG A 111 -0.18 5.20 12.99
CA ARG A 111 -0.36 4.81 14.40
C ARG A 111 -0.76 3.34 14.54
N GLU A 112 -1.72 2.89 13.73
CA GLU A 112 -2.24 1.52 13.83
C GLU A 112 -1.30 0.48 13.21
N LEU A 113 -0.58 0.84 12.13
CA LEU A 113 0.10 -0.16 11.30
C LEU A 113 1.62 0.02 11.18
N LEU A 114 2.15 1.23 11.34
CA LEU A 114 3.61 1.46 11.25
C LEU A 114 4.25 1.56 12.63
N GLU A 115 3.62 2.24 13.59
CA GLU A 115 4.15 2.38 14.94
C GLU A 115 4.43 1.05 15.66
N PRO A 116 3.60 -0.01 15.50
CA PRO A 116 3.92 -1.32 16.05
C PRO A 116 5.21 -1.94 15.48
N LEU A 117 5.66 -1.51 14.31
CA LEU A 117 6.90 -1.99 13.68
C LEU A 117 8.15 -1.21 14.12
N ARG A 118 8.00 -0.13 14.89
CA ARG A 118 9.12 0.71 15.36
C ARG A 118 10.25 -0.09 16.04
N PRO A 119 9.98 -1.06 16.93
CA PRO A 119 11.04 -1.88 17.51
C PRO A 119 11.85 -2.63 16.46
N TRP A 120 11.15 -3.20 15.48
CA TRP A 120 11.79 -3.91 14.38
C TRP A 120 12.62 -2.98 13.48
N PHE A 121 12.10 -1.78 13.14
CA PHE A 121 12.89 -0.80 12.38
C PHE A 121 14.20 -0.43 13.06
N ARG A 122 14.19 -0.30 14.40
CA ARG A 122 15.41 -0.05 15.20
C ARG A 122 16.34 -1.24 15.18
N GLU A 123 15.84 -2.44 15.39
CA GLU A 123 16.62 -3.68 15.41
C GLU A 123 17.38 -3.91 14.12
N VAL A 124 16.69 -3.76 12.98
CA VAL A 124 17.32 -3.97 11.66
C VAL A 124 18.04 -2.76 11.09
N GLY A 125 18.00 -1.61 11.80
CA GLY A 125 18.59 -0.37 11.32
C GLY A 125 17.94 0.15 10.03
N PHE A 126 16.63 -0.06 9.86
CA PHE A 126 15.91 0.33 8.65
C PHE A 126 15.92 1.86 8.45
N ARG A 127 16.27 2.29 7.23
CA ARG A 127 16.30 3.70 6.82
C ARG A 127 15.71 3.83 5.43
N GLY A 128 14.70 4.66 5.28
CA GLY A 128 14.08 4.86 3.96
C GLY A 128 12.57 5.00 4.02
N PRO A 129 11.93 5.05 2.86
CA PRO A 129 10.49 5.13 2.76
C PRO A 129 9.85 3.78 3.08
N VAL A 130 8.71 3.85 3.75
CA VAL A 130 7.79 2.74 3.93
C VAL A 130 6.38 3.21 3.57
N GLN A 131 5.69 2.41 2.78
CA GLN A 131 4.27 2.58 2.49
C GLN A 131 3.53 1.39 3.07
N VAL A 132 2.52 1.63 3.86
CA VAL A 132 1.51 0.64 4.20
C VAL A 132 0.28 0.87 3.34
N THR A 133 -0.26 -0.21 2.76
CA THR A 133 -1.55 -0.21 2.07
C THR A 133 -2.51 -1.07 2.88
N ALA A 134 -3.69 -0.55 3.15
CA ALA A 134 -4.66 -1.18 4.02
C ALA A 134 -6.10 -0.93 3.57
N ILE A 135 -7.02 -1.79 4.01
CA ILE A 135 -8.46 -1.65 3.82
C ILE A 135 -9.12 -1.28 5.15
N ARG A 136 -10.02 -0.31 5.10
CA ARG A 136 -10.88 0.05 6.25
C ARG A 136 -12.07 -0.89 6.31
N HIS A 137 -12.14 -1.73 7.35
CA HIS A 137 -13.24 -2.65 7.61
C HIS A 137 -13.51 -2.70 9.11
N ASP A 138 -14.78 -2.65 9.52
CA ASP A 138 -15.23 -2.66 10.92
C ASP A 138 -14.43 -1.69 11.83
N ASP A 139 -14.30 -0.45 11.33
CA ASP A 139 -13.58 0.65 11.99
C ASP A 139 -12.09 0.39 12.31
N ARG A 140 -11.50 -0.60 11.67
CA ARG A 140 -10.07 -0.93 11.75
C ARG A 140 -9.40 -0.91 10.39
N TRP A 141 -8.09 -0.68 10.41
CA TRP A 141 -7.25 -0.86 9.25
C TRP A 141 -6.70 -2.29 9.19
N HIS A 142 -6.90 -2.96 8.06
CA HIS A 142 -6.39 -4.29 7.77
C HIS A 142 -5.33 -4.20 6.68
N VAL A 143 -4.11 -4.64 7.01
CA VAL A 143 -2.97 -4.55 6.09
C VAL A 143 -3.20 -5.41 4.85
N LEU A 144 -2.93 -4.82 3.69
CA LEU A 144 -2.80 -5.54 2.43
C LEU A 144 -1.34 -5.87 2.14
N GLU A 145 -0.46 -4.86 2.28
CA GLU A 145 0.97 -4.99 2.02
C GLU A 145 1.78 -3.86 2.65
N TYR A 146 3.06 -4.12 2.85
CA TYR A 146 4.07 -3.11 3.11
C TYR A 146 5.02 -3.02 1.92
N ASN A 147 5.29 -1.81 1.47
CA ASN A 147 6.27 -1.52 0.43
C ASN A 147 7.41 -0.68 1.01
N VAL A 148 8.65 -1.17 0.91
CA VAL A 148 9.85 -0.48 1.42
C VAL A 148 10.43 0.48 0.37
N ARG A 149 9.53 1.22 -0.26
CA ARG A 149 9.83 2.21 -1.32
C ARG A 149 8.73 3.25 -1.39
N LEU A 150 9.01 4.36 -2.06
CA LEU A 150 7.96 5.29 -2.48
C LEU A 150 7.06 4.63 -3.54
N GLY A 151 5.78 4.92 -3.49
CA GLY A 151 4.84 4.47 -4.53
C GLY A 151 5.18 5.10 -5.89
N VAL A 152 4.88 4.37 -6.97
CA VAL A 152 5.16 4.83 -8.34
C VAL A 152 4.45 6.14 -8.65
N THR A 153 3.19 6.25 -8.26
CA THR A 153 2.39 7.47 -8.45
C THR A 153 2.66 8.52 -7.38
N SER A 154 2.78 8.13 -6.12
CA SER A 154 2.91 9.05 -4.99
C SER A 154 4.33 9.62 -4.82
N GLY A 155 5.37 8.90 -5.20
CA GLY A 155 6.75 9.35 -5.04
C GLY A 155 7.04 10.69 -5.71
N PRO A 156 6.76 10.86 -7.02
CA PRO A 156 6.92 12.13 -7.70
C PRO A 156 6.09 13.27 -7.10
N MET A 157 4.87 12.96 -6.63
CA MET A 157 4.01 13.93 -5.96
C MET A 157 4.63 14.41 -4.63
N ILE A 158 5.09 13.49 -3.78
CA ILE A 158 5.77 13.82 -2.52
C ILE A 158 6.99 14.71 -2.78
N ALA A 159 7.84 14.34 -3.74
CA ALA A 159 9.01 15.13 -4.11
C ALA A 159 8.62 16.53 -4.58
N SER A 160 7.53 16.66 -5.32
CA SER A 160 7.00 17.96 -5.77
C SER A 160 6.38 18.80 -4.65
N MET A 161 5.80 18.16 -3.63
CA MET A 161 5.16 18.82 -2.49
C MET A 161 6.19 19.33 -1.46
N LEU A 162 7.36 18.69 -1.38
CA LEU A 162 8.43 19.12 -0.49
C LEU A 162 9.22 20.29 -1.08
N ALA A 163 9.58 21.25 -0.25
CA ALA A 163 10.48 22.35 -0.61
C ALA A 163 11.96 21.91 -0.58
N ASN A 164 12.27 20.91 0.26
CA ASN A 164 13.64 20.39 0.46
C ASN A 164 13.72 18.85 0.27
N PRO A 165 13.25 18.29 -0.88
CA PRO A 165 13.17 16.84 -1.03
C PRO A 165 14.53 16.14 -0.97
N LEU A 166 15.57 16.70 -1.62
CA LEU A 166 16.91 16.09 -1.62
C LEU A 166 17.53 16.04 -0.21
N GLU A 167 17.37 17.10 0.55
CA GLU A 167 17.83 17.15 1.94
C GLU A 167 17.05 16.12 2.78
N THR A 168 15.73 16.09 2.67
CA THR A 168 14.87 15.19 3.44
C THR A 168 15.24 13.73 3.18
N PHE A 169 15.32 13.32 1.91
CA PHE A 169 15.66 11.95 1.56
C PHE A 169 17.12 11.59 1.87
N GLY A 170 18.05 12.54 1.65
CA GLY A 170 19.46 12.34 1.99
C GLY A 170 19.68 12.16 3.50
N ARG A 171 19.03 12.98 4.31
CA ARG A 171 19.08 12.82 5.79
C ARG A 171 18.45 11.51 6.22
N CYS A 172 17.35 11.08 5.60
CA CYS A 172 16.73 9.80 5.88
C CYS A 172 17.70 8.63 5.60
N ALA A 173 18.35 8.64 4.44
CA ALA A 173 19.32 7.60 4.07
C ALA A 173 20.52 7.54 5.03
N LEU A 174 20.94 8.67 5.59
CA LEU A 174 22.02 8.76 6.55
C LEU A 174 21.59 8.47 8.00
N GLY A 175 20.28 8.27 8.27
CA GLY A 175 19.76 8.06 9.62
C GLY A 175 19.84 9.32 10.48
N LEU A 176 19.72 10.50 9.88
CA LEU A 176 19.73 11.78 10.57
C LEU A 176 18.32 12.28 10.88
N PRO A 177 18.14 13.14 11.89
CA PRO A 177 16.83 13.75 12.17
C PRO A 177 16.25 14.44 10.95
N LEU A 178 14.96 14.22 10.68
CA LEU A 178 14.27 14.77 9.51
C LEU A 178 13.53 16.07 9.87
N ASN A 179 13.51 16.97 8.88
CA ASN A 179 12.73 18.20 8.94
C ASN A 179 12.11 18.49 7.56
N PRO A 180 11.09 17.71 7.13
CA PRO A 180 10.44 17.92 5.85
C PRO A 180 9.80 19.32 5.78
N GLN A 181 10.22 20.13 4.82
CA GLN A 181 9.64 21.43 4.57
C GLN A 181 8.62 21.29 3.43
N TRP A 182 7.40 21.73 3.67
CA TRP A 182 6.32 21.64 2.69
C TRP A 182 6.18 22.93 1.89
N ARG A 183 5.95 22.82 0.59
CA ARG A 183 5.65 23.98 -0.23
C ARG A 183 4.27 24.51 0.10
N PRO A 184 4.11 25.83 0.30
CA PRO A 184 2.81 26.44 0.51
C PRO A 184 1.82 26.11 -0.63
N GLY A 185 0.57 25.85 -0.29
CA GLY A 185 -0.50 25.53 -1.25
C GLY A 185 -0.40 24.15 -1.91
N LYS A 186 0.53 23.29 -1.46
CA LYS A 186 0.66 21.91 -1.95
C LYS A 186 0.16 20.92 -0.88
N GLU A 187 -1.16 20.92 -0.69
CA GLU A 187 -1.81 20.01 0.28
C GLU A 187 -2.24 18.69 -0.37
N PHE A 188 -2.52 18.70 -1.68
CA PHE A 188 -2.97 17.56 -2.46
C PHE A 188 -2.16 17.41 -3.75
N GLY A 189 -2.08 16.18 -4.24
CA GLY A 189 -1.51 15.85 -5.54
C GLY A 189 -2.34 14.77 -6.24
N CYS A 190 -2.39 14.86 -7.57
CA CYS A 190 -2.97 13.85 -8.44
C CYS A 190 -1.97 13.49 -9.53
N ASN A 191 -1.86 12.23 -9.85
CA ASN A 191 -1.02 11.70 -10.92
C ASN A 191 -1.79 10.61 -11.67
N LEU A 192 -1.74 10.66 -13.00
CA LEU A 192 -2.34 9.70 -13.93
C LEU A 192 -1.27 9.18 -14.89
#